data_81865ae848eb90f5762562c215bb4bf1
#
_entry.id   81865ae848eb90f5762562c215bb4bf1
#
_cell.length_a   1.000
_cell.length_b   1.000
_cell.length_c   1.000
_cell.angle_alpha   90.00
_cell.angle_beta   90.00
_cell.angle_gamma   90.00
#
_symmetry.space_group_name_H-M   'P 1'
#
loop_
_entity.id
_entity.type
_entity.pdbx_description
1 polymer ?
#
loop_
_entity_poly.entity_id
_entity_poly.type
_entity_poly.pdbx_seq_one_letter_code
_entity_poly.pdbx_strand_id
1 'polypeptide(L)'
;IERVDPNFYVMQSGPIPPNPNELLSKSVIKELLEQLKGDFDYIIIDSAPVGVVSDTFLIARYASATIYVVREGYSEKDTVPFINNLVADKRLKNVGVVLNYATAHDTLSRYKYGYKYKYRYKYGYGQGYGADNQ
;
A
#
# COMPACT_ATOMS: atom_id res chain seq x y z
N ILE A 1 1.16 -19.05 4.84
CA ILE A 1 0.88 -18.10 5.95
C ILE A 1 1.73 -18.52 7.12
N GLU A 2 2.55 -17.63 7.62
CA GLU A 2 3.46 -17.86 8.74
C GLU A 2 2.91 -17.16 9.98
N ARG A 3 2.88 -17.86 11.11
CA ARG A 3 2.53 -17.26 12.39
C ARG A 3 3.76 -16.58 12.98
N VAL A 4 3.69 -15.26 13.16
CA VAL A 4 4.80 -14.46 13.70
C VAL A 4 4.63 -14.21 15.20
N ASP A 5 3.37 -14.08 15.66
CA ASP A 5 3.01 -13.85 17.07
C ASP A 5 1.66 -14.55 17.37
N PRO A 6 1.24 -14.73 18.61
CA PRO A 6 -0.01 -15.44 18.97
C PRO A 6 -1.24 -15.05 18.17
N ASN A 7 -1.39 -13.76 17.83
CA ASN A 7 -2.52 -13.22 17.07
C ASN A 7 -2.08 -12.49 15.79
N PHE A 8 -0.86 -12.76 15.30
CA PHE A 8 -0.32 -12.09 14.14
C PHE A 8 0.27 -13.10 13.15
N TYR A 9 -0.22 -13.04 11.94
CA TYR A 9 0.16 -13.91 10.83
C TYR A 9 0.58 -13.08 9.63
N VAL A 10 1.54 -13.56 8.87
CA VAL A 10 2.03 -12.90 7.67
C VAL A 10 1.97 -13.85 6.48
N MET A 11 1.43 -13.37 5.39
CA MET A 11 1.52 -14.01 4.10
C MET A 11 2.42 -13.15 3.21
N GLN A 12 3.61 -13.65 2.93
CA GLN A 12 4.56 -12.95 2.09
C GLN A 12 4.21 -13.15 0.61
N SER A 13 4.57 -12.16 -0.21
CA SER A 13 4.54 -12.33 -1.66
C SER A 13 5.59 -13.34 -2.09
N GLY A 14 5.25 -14.19 -3.03
CA GLY A 14 6.21 -15.06 -3.71
C GLY A 14 7.09 -14.30 -4.72
N PRO A 15 7.85 -15.05 -5.55
CA PRO A 15 8.57 -14.46 -6.67
C PRO A 15 7.63 -13.69 -7.59
N ILE A 16 8.12 -12.60 -8.17
CA ILE A 16 7.32 -11.76 -9.07
C ILE A 16 6.96 -12.60 -10.33
N PRO A 17 5.67 -12.85 -10.58
CA PRO A 17 5.27 -13.62 -11.76
C PRO A 17 5.35 -12.74 -13.02
N PRO A 18 5.45 -13.34 -14.21
CA PRO A 18 5.51 -12.60 -15.48
C PRO A 18 4.21 -11.83 -15.79
N ASN A 19 3.08 -12.23 -15.18
CA ASN A 19 1.74 -11.67 -15.43
C ASN A 19 0.96 -11.39 -14.14
N PRO A 20 1.42 -10.46 -13.28
CA PRO A 20 0.80 -10.19 -11.98
C PRO A 20 -0.67 -9.74 -12.09
N ASN A 21 -0.99 -8.89 -13.07
CA ASN A 21 -2.35 -8.40 -13.31
C ASN A 21 -3.35 -9.52 -13.59
N GLU A 22 -2.96 -10.47 -14.42
CA GLU A 22 -3.79 -11.62 -14.74
C GLU A 22 -4.07 -12.47 -13.50
N LEU A 23 -3.05 -12.73 -12.69
CA LEU A 23 -3.20 -13.48 -11.45
C LEU A 23 -4.12 -12.78 -10.44
N LEU A 24 -3.95 -11.46 -10.25
CA LEU A 24 -4.78 -10.67 -9.36
C LEU A 24 -6.24 -10.53 -9.85
N SER A 25 -6.46 -10.74 -11.13
CA SER A 25 -7.81 -10.68 -11.73
C SER A 25 -8.59 -11.99 -11.60
N LYS A 26 -7.92 -13.10 -11.27
CA LYS A 26 -8.56 -14.42 -11.16
C LYS A 26 -9.48 -14.52 -9.94
N SER A 27 -10.48 -15.40 -10.03
CA SER A 27 -11.41 -15.68 -8.94
C SER A 27 -10.73 -16.22 -7.68
N VAL A 28 -9.57 -16.87 -7.85
CA VAL A 28 -8.80 -17.43 -6.75
C VAL A 28 -8.44 -16.41 -5.66
N ILE A 29 -8.21 -15.15 -6.03
CA ILE A 29 -7.96 -14.08 -5.04
C ILE A 29 -9.19 -13.80 -4.20
N LYS A 30 -10.38 -13.78 -4.83
CA LYS A 30 -11.64 -13.64 -4.10
C LYS A 30 -11.85 -14.82 -3.13
N GLU A 31 -11.66 -16.03 -3.62
CA GLU A 31 -11.83 -17.25 -2.83
C GLU A 31 -10.88 -17.27 -1.63
N LEU A 32 -9.60 -16.93 -1.85
CA LEU A 32 -8.61 -16.78 -0.79
C LEU A 32 -9.06 -15.78 0.28
N LEU A 33 -9.47 -14.58 -0.13
CA LEU A 33 -9.90 -13.55 0.82
C LEU A 33 -11.17 -13.96 1.58
N GLU A 34 -12.11 -14.65 0.95
CA GLU A 34 -13.31 -15.16 1.64
C GLU A 34 -12.94 -16.25 2.66
N GLN A 35 -12.00 -17.12 2.38
CA GLN A 35 -11.48 -18.08 3.36
C GLN A 35 -10.81 -17.38 4.54
N LEU A 36 -9.92 -16.41 4.26
CA LEU A 36 -9.23 -15.66 5.30
C LEU A 36 -10.18 -14.89 6.22
N LYS A 37 -11.32 -14.40 5.71
CA LYS A 37 -12.35 -13.75 6.53
C LYS A 37 -13.00 -14.69 7.55
N GLY A 38 -12.97 -15.99 7.32
CA GLY A 38 -13.42 -17.00 8.29
C GLY A 38 -12.44 -17.22 9.43
N ASP A 39 -11.16 -16.96 9.19
CA ASP A 39 -10.07 -17.31 10.11
C ASP A 39 -9.52 -16.09 10.87
N PHE A 40 -9.71 -14.86 10.36
CA PHE A 40 -9.11 -13.64 10.88
C PHE A 40 -10.12 -12.51 11.05
N ASP A 41 -10.04 -11.81 12.17
CA ASP A 41 -10.85 -10.61 12.46
C ASP A 41 -10.47 -9.44 11.54
N TYR A 42 -9.18 -9.31 11.23
CA TYR A 42 -8.63 -8.25 10.38
C TYR A 42 -7.68 -8.82 9.34
N ILE A 43 -7.83 -8.38 8.10
CA ILE A 43 -6.93 -8.68 7.00
C ILE A 43 -6.36 -7.35 6.51
N ILE A 44 -5.06 -7.17 6.67
CA ILE A 44 -4.34 -5.97 6.22
C ILE A 44 -3.59 -6.32 4.95
N ILE A 45 -3.85 -5.59 3.87
CA ILE A 45 -3.17 -5.77 2.59
C ILE A 45 -2.22 -4.59 2.40
N ASP A 46 -0.92 -4.85 2.49
CA ASP A 46 0.12 -3.88 2.12
C ASP A 46 0.32 -3.90 0.61
N SER A 47 0.30 -2.75 -0.02
CA SER A 47 0.34 -2.62 -1.47
C SER A 47 1.27 -1.51 -1.94
N ALA A 48 1.72 -1.62 -3.19
CA ALA A 48 2.48 -0.56 -3.83
C ALA A 48 1.66 0.75 -3.94
N PRO A 49 2.34 1.92 -4.05
CA PRO A 49 1.67 3.20 -4.20
C PRO A 49 0.73 3.24 -5.41
N VAL A 50 -0.52 3.64 -5.18
CA VAL A 50 -1.59 3.67 -6.18
C VAL A 50 -1.27 4.56 -7.39
N GLY A 51 -0.47 5.60 -7.19
CA GLY A 51 -0.04 6.48 -8.28
C GLY A 51 1.00 5.86 -9.23
N VAL A 52 1.60 4.73 -8.85
CA VAL A 52 2.68 4.07 -9.61
C VAL A 52 2.22 2.76 -10.24
N VAL A 53 1.35 2.01 -9.55
CA VAL A 53 0.96 0.65 -9.96
C VAL A 53 -0.56 0.52 -9.96
N SER A 54 -1.10 0.15 -11.12
CA SER A 54 -2.55 -0.07 -11.29
C SER A 54 -3.09 -1.32 -10.62
N ASP A 55 -2.21 -2.29 -10.30
CA ASP A 55 -2.56 -3.60 -9.74
C ASP A 55 -3.24 -3.48 -8.37
N THR A 56 -2.89 -2.43 -7.61
CA THR A 56 -3.50 -2.13 -6.33
C THR A 56 -5.03 -2.02 -6.43
N PHE A 57 -5.58 -1.50 -7.53
CA PHE A 57 -7.02 -1.40 -7.72
C PHE A 57 -7.71 -2.76 -7.88
N LEU A 58 -7.00 -3.75 -8.40
CA LEU A 58 -7.53 -5.11 -8.55
C LEU A 58 -7.77 -5.77 -7.20
N ILE A 59 -6.97 -5.41 -6.19
CA ILE A 59 -7.11 -5.90 -4.82
C ILE A 59 -8.04 -5.00 -4.01
N ALA A 60 -7.96 -3.69 -4.19
CA ALA A 60 -8.75 -2.71 -3.44
C ALA A 60 -10.27 -2.94 -3.56
N ARG A 61 -10.73 -3.51 -4.66
CA ARG A 61 -12.14 -3.87 -4.84
C ARG A 61 -12.69 -4.83 -3.77
N TYR A 62 -11.83 -5.64 -3.16
CA TYR A 62 -12.18 -6.59 -2.11
C TYR A 62 -12.05 -6.00 -0.70
N ALA A 63 -11.39 -4.86 -0.55
CA ALA A 63 -11.22 -4.19 0.73
C ALA A 63 -12.53 -3.55 1.19
N SER A 64 -12.77 -3.56 2.50
CA SER A 64 -13.88 -2.87 3.15
C SER A 64 -13.59 -1.39 3.36
N ALA A 65 -12.32 -1.07 3.60
CA ALA A 65 -11.82 0.29 3.80
C ALA A 65 -10.40 0.41 3.25
N THR A 66 -9.95 1.62 2.99
CA THR A 66 -8.61 1.93 2.50
C THR A 66 -7.96 2.96 3.41
N ILE A 67 -6.74 2.71 3.83
CA ILE A 67 -5.89 3.70 4.50
C ILE A 67 -4.90 4.22 3.46
N TYR A 68 -5.03 5.51 3.13
CA TYR A 68 -4.11 6.18 2.22
C TYR A 68 -3.05 6.91 3.03
N VAL A 69 -1.79 6.48 2.92
CA VAL A 69 -0.69 7.08 3.67
C VAL A 69 -0.05 8.19 2.85
N VAL A 70 -0.07 9.41 3.38
CA VAL A 70 0.65 10.58 2.85
C VAL A 70 1.80 10.91 3.80
N ARG A 71 2.87 11.49 3.26
CA ARG A 71 4.06 11.84 4.04
C ARG A 71 4.32 13.34 3.94
N GLU A 72 4.48 14.00 5.11
CA GLU A 72 4.84 15.41 5.19
C GLU A 72 6.18 15.67 4.47
N GLY A 73 6.24 16.74 3.69
CA GLY A 73 7.44 17.14 2.95
C GLY A 73 7.82 16.24 1.77
N TYR A 74 6.99 15.22 1.45
CA TYR A 74 7.24 14.30 0.35
C TYR A 74 6.05 14.14 -0.60
N SER A 75 4.84 13.99 -0.05
CA SER A 75 3.64 13.85 -0.86
C SER A 75 3.29 15.19 -1.53
N GLU A 76 2.93 15.13 -2.81
CA GLU A 76 2.61 16.30 -3.60
C GLU A 76 1.28 16.94 -3.17
N LYS A 77 1.10 18.24 -3.45
CA LYS A 77 -0.13 18.98 -3.11
C LYS A 77 -1.37 18.43 -3.80
N ASP A 78 -1.17 17.82 -4.98
CA ASP A 78 -2.25 17.23 -5.77
C ASP A 78 -2.68 15.85 -5.28
N THR A 79 -2.04 15.31 -4.24
CA THR A 79 -2.39 14.00 -3.67
C THR A 79 -3.83 13.99 -3.15
N VAL A 80 -4.30 15.06 -2.49
CA VAL A 80 -5.67 15.10 -1.95
C VAL A 80 -6.71 15.15 -3.07
N PRO A 81 -6.61 16.03 -4.08
CA PRO A 81 -7.46 15.97 -5.26
C PRO A 81 -7.45 14.59 -5.95
N PHE A 82 -6.28 13.98 -6.08
CA PHE A 82 -6.15 12.64 -6.65
C PHE A 82 -6.94 11.58 -5.85
N ILE A 83 -6.82 11.58 -4.52
CA ILE A 83 -7.58 10.67 -3.64
C ILE A 83 -9.09 10.90 -3.82
N ASN A 84 -9.53 12.17 -3.84
CA ASN A 84 -10.94 12.50 -4.03
C ASN A 84 -11.49 11.95 -5.36
N ASN A 85 -10.72 12.04 -6.44
CA ASN A 85 -11.11 11.46 -7.73
C ASN A 85 -11.23 9.93 -7.64
N LEU A 86 -10.29 9.25 -6.97
CA LEU A 86 -10.36 7.80 -6.79
C LEU A 86 -11.60 7.35 -5.98
N VAL A 87 -12.02 8.16 -5.01
CA VAL A 87 -13.25 7.92 -4.25
C VAL A 87 -14.48 8.18 -5.11
N ALA A 88 -14.53 9.31 -5.84
CA ALA A 88 -15.63 9.65 -6.74
C ALA A 88 -15.83 8.58 -7.83
N ASP A 89 -14.74 8.06 -8.37
CA ASP A 89 -14.74 6.98 -9.38
C ASP A 89 -15.00 5.60 -8.77
N LYS A 90 -15.27 5.51 -7.46
CA LYS A 90 -15.50 4.26 -6.73
C LYS A 90 -14.35 3.23 -6.85
N ARG A 91 -13.14 3.70 -7.12
CA ARG A 91 -11.94 2.86 -7.23
C ARG A 91 -11.40 2.46 -5.86
N LEU A 92 -11.60 3.30 -4.84
CA LEU A 92 -11.28 3.03 -3.45
C LEU A 92 -12.53 3.21 -2.57
N LYS A 93 -12.65 2.39 -1.51
CA LYS A 93 -13.79 2.40 -0.60
C LYS A 93 -13.37 2.93 0.77
N ASN A 94 -14.27 3.70 1.41
CA ASN A 94 -14.13 4.13 2.80
C ASN A 94 -12.71 4.62 3.12
N VAL A 95 -12.24 5.62 2.36
CA VAL A 95 -10.86 6.07 2.43
C VAL A 95 -10.62 6.94 3.65
N GLY A 96 -9.70 6.52 4.52
CA GLY A 96 -9.09 7.35 5.55
C GLY A 96 -7.68 7.76 5.11
N VAL A 97 -7.29 9.01 5.40
CA VAL A 97 -5.94 9.50 5.09
C VAL A 97 -5.14 9.60 6.38
N VAL A 98 -3.93 9.05 6.36
CA VAL A 98 -2.97 9.13 7.48
C VAL A 98 -1.77 9.96 7.04
N LEU A 99 -1.48 11.03 7.78
CA LEU A 99 -0.26 11.81 7.61
C LEU A 99 0.87 11.18 8.41
N ASN A 100 1.84 10.62 7.68
CA ASN A 100 3.04 10.04 8.26
C ASN A 100 4.19 11.05 8.27
N TYR A 101 5.15 10.84 9.18
CA TYR A 101 6.33 11.69 9.30
C TYR A 101 6.00 13.17 9.60
N ALA A 102 4.85 13.42 10.23
CA ALA A 102 4.43 14.75 10.62
C ALA A 102 5.40 15.30 11.67
N THR A 103 6.02 16.44 11.37
CA THR A 103 6.81 17.20 12.34
C THR A 103 5.84 18.04 13.15
N ALA A 104 5.68 17.72 14.43
CA ALA A 104 4.97 18.59 15.34
C ALA A 104 5.73 19.93 15.40
N HIS A 105 5.22 20.93 14.71
CA HIS A 105 5.65 22.32 14.89
C HIS A 105 5.11 22.85 16.23
N ASP A 106 5.52 22.19 17.30
CA ASP A 106 5.19 22.67 18.63
C ASP A 106 6.30 23.64 19.06
N THR A 107 5.96 24.91 19.12
CA THR A 107 6.82 26.02 19.55
C THR A 107 7.31 25.89 21.01
N LEU A 108 7.00 24.79 21.69
CA LEU A 108 7.31 24.57 23.11
C LEU A 108 8.14 23.32 23.43
N SER A 109 8.50 22.50 22.47
CA SER A 109 9.27 21.27 22.72
C SER A 109 10.65 21.29 22.07
N ARG A 110 11.56 22.09 22.65
CA ARG A 110 13.03 21.93 22.50
C ARG A 110 13.53 20.68 23.22
N TYR A 111 12.95 19.52 22.99
CA TYR A 111 13.55 18.28 23.44
C TYR A 111 14.02 17.45 22.24
N LYS A 112 15.31 17.55 22.07
CA LYS A 112 16.22 16.84 21.20
C LYS A 112 16.16 15.33 21.45
N TYR A 113 15.38 14.58 20.65
CA TYR A 113 15.62 13.17 20.46
C TYR A 113 15.79 12.91 18.97
N GLY A 114 17.05 13.05 18.55
CA GLY A 114 17.46 12.68 17.21
C GLY A 114 17.60 11.17 17.05
N TYR A 115 16.58 10.50 16.57
CA TYR A 115 16.77 9.22 15.91
C TYR A 115 16.68 9.43 14.41
N LYS A 116 17.86 9.63 13.84
CA LYS A 116 18.08 9.75 12.41
C LYS A 116 18.08 8.35 11.79
N TYR A 117 16.91 7.73 11.65
CA TYR A 117 16.76 6.54 10.82
C TYR A 117 16.63 6.96 9.35
N LYS A 118 17.77 6.97 8.68
CA LYS A 118 17.87 7.21 7.24
C LYS A 118 17.56 5.89 6.52
N TYR A 119 16.28 5.49 6.46
CA TYR A 119 15.87 4.42 5.56
C TYR A 119 15.91 4.93 4.12
N ARG A 120 17.00 4.63 3.47
CA ARG A 120 17.16 4.86 2.04
C ARG A 120 16.55 3.65 1.31
N TYR A 121 15.23 3.63 1.14
CA TYR A 121 14.60 2.70 0.23
C TYR A 121 15.00 3.06 -1.20
N LYS A 122 15.99 2.35 -1.72
CA LYS A 122 16.32 2.36 -3.12
C LYS A 122 15.33 1.42 -3.81
N TYR A 123 14.14 1.92 -4.14
CA TYR A 123 13.22 1.20 -5.00
C TYR A 123 13.79 1.14 -6.40
N GLY A 124 14.45 0.05 -6.71
CA GLY A 124 14.82 -0.32 -8.06
C GLY A 124 13.63 -0.89 -8.83
N TYR A 125 12.53 -0.14 -8.92
CA TYR A 125 11.45 -0.42 -9.86
C TYR A 125 11.65 0.48 -11.07
N GLY A 126 12.31 -0.02 -12.10
CA GLY A 126 12.47 0.78 -13.31
C GLY A 126 13.57 0.36 -14.28
N GLN A 127 14.03 -0.90 -14.25
CA GLN A 127 14.83 -1.42 -15.37
C GLN A 127 14.41 -2.86 -15.65
N GLY A 128 13.55 -3.05 -16.63
CA GLY A 128 13.16 -4.38 -17.09
C GLY A 128 12.00 -4.45 -18.06
N TYR A 129 11.67 -3.37 -18.77
CA TYR A 129 10.80 -3.48 -19.95
C TYR A 129 11.31 -2.56 -21.06
N GLY A 130 11.98 -3.16 -22.03
CA GLY A 130 12.19 -2.56 -23.33
C GLY A 130 13.59 -2.07 -23.59
N ALA A 131 14.41 -2.92 -24.18
CA ALA A 131 15.34 -2.65 -25.27
C ALA A 131 16.04 -3.94 -25.69
N ASP A 132 15.34 -4.80 -26.41
CA ASP A 132 15.99 -5.58 -27.46
C ASP A 132 15.46 -5.01 -28.76
N ASN A 133 16.31 -4.20 -29.42
CA ASN A 133 16.40 -4.07 -30.87
C ASN A 133 17.56 -3.14 -31.23
N GLN A 134 18.56 -3.73 -31.68
CA GLN A 134 19.59 -3.51 -32.69
C GLN A 134 20.96 -3.88 -32.20
#